data_1f039c683ccf65c31e9ad535f8f15804
#
_entry.id   1f039c683ccf65c31e9ad535f8f15804
#
_cell.length_a   1.000
_cell.length_b   1.000
_cell.length_c   1.000
_cell.angle_alpha   90.00
_cell.angle_beta   90.00
_cell.angle_gamma   90.00
#
_symmetry.space_group_name_H-M   'P 1'
#
loop_
_entity.id
_entity.type
_entity.pdbx_description
1 polymer ?
#
loop_
_entity_poly.entity_id
_entity_poly.type
_entity_poly.pdbx_seq_one_letter_code
_entity_poly.pdbx_strand_id
1 'polypeptide(L)'
;MKKTLWVLGIGFIVGFYTTFVLQCLWNWFAVPALQVPRISYWLMFGLNNLISLLFERSEASEEIRENVRNKQWVISMAVLGACVPDEKQSEVQKDIKQYTDDGIWGTVVTTIFRQLAVNTIALGVGWAIHTALT
;
A
#
# COMPACT_ATOMS: atom_id res chain seq x y z
N MET A 1 -15.51 12.32 -2.33
CA MET A 1 -14.91 12.96 -1.14
C MET A 1 -14.94 12.05 0.09
N LYS A 2 -16.07 11.51 0.56
CA LYS A 2 -16.10 10.65 1.76
C LYS A 2 -15.20 9.40 1.66
N LYS A 3 -15.18 8.73 0.51
CA LYS A 3 -14.36 7.52 0.30
C LYS A 3 -12.86 7.81 0.37
N THR A 4 -12.40 8.93 -0.18
CA THR A 4 -10.98 9.33 -0.15
C THR A 4 -10.50 9.65 1.27
N LEU A 5 -11.33 10.31 2.08
CA LEU A 5 -11.06 10.57 3.49
C LEU A 5 -10.96 9.27 4.31
N TRP A 6 -11.79 8.27 4.03
CA TRP A 6 -11.74 6.96 4.67
C TRP A 6 -10.43 6.22 4.34
N VAL A 7 -9.99 6.23 3.08
CA VAL A 7 -8.72 5.60 2.66
C VAL A 7 -7.54 6.27 3.32
N LEU A 8 -7.53 7.61 3.36
CA LEU A 8 -6.48 8.36 4.07
C LEU A 8 -6.44 8.03 5.56
N GLY A 9 -7.61 7.95 6.21
CA GLY A 9 -7.71 7.58 7.62
C GLY A 9 -7.18 6.17 7.91
N ILE A 10 -7.57 5.18 7.11
CA ILE A 10 -7.10 3.80 7.25
C ILE A 10 -5.60 3.70 6.95
N GLY A 11 -5.12 4.39 5.91
CA GLY A 11 -3.69 4.44 5.59
C GLY A 11 -2.86 5.02 6.74
N PHE A 12 -3.38 6.04 7.41
CA PHE A 12 -2.74 6.63 8.59
C PHE A 12 -2.66 5.63 9.75
N ILE A 13 -3.74 4.92 10.05
CA ILE A 13 -3.79 3.88 11.11
C ILE A 13 -2.79 2.75 10.80
N VAL A 14 -2.74 2.28 9.57
CA VAL A 14 -1.79 1.25 9.13
C VAL A 14 -0.36 1.74 9.26
N GLY A 15 -0.08 3.00 8.90
CA GLY A 15 1.24 3.62 9.06
C GLY A 15 1.69 3.69 10.53
N PHE A 16 0.80 4.07 11.44
CA PHE A 16 1.08 4.06 12.88
C PHE A 16 1.36 2.65 13.40
N TYR A 17 0.57 1.66 12.98
CA TYR A 17 0.77 0.26 13.35
C TYR A 17 2.10 -0.28 12.82
N THR A 18 2.43 -0.01 11.57
CA THR A 18 3.71 -0.41 10.96
C THR A 18 4.89 0.18 11.72
N THR A 19 4.82 1.46 12.09
CA THR A 19 5.85 2.12 12.88
C THR A 19 6.04 1.46 14.25
N PHE A 20 4.95 1.09 14.90
CA PHE A 20 5.00 0.37 16.18
C PHE A 20 5.69 -0.99 16.05
N VAL A 21 5.34 -1.76 15.03
CA VAL A 21 5.98 -3.06 14.74
C VAL A 21 7.48 -2.88 14.49
N LEU A 22 7.87 -1.91 13.67
CA LEU A 22 9.27 -1.60 13.40
C LEU A 22 10.03 -1.21 14.65
N GLN A 23 9.44 -0.41 15.53
CA GLN A 23 10.04 -0.04 16.80
C GLN A 23 10.28 -1.25 17.71
N CYS A 24 9.30 -2.15 17.80
CA CYS A 24 9.44 -3.37 18.58
C CYS A 24 10.57 -4.25 18.03
N LEU A 25 10.60 -4.49 16.74
CA LEU A 25 11.63 -5.29 16.09
C LEU A 25 13.02 -4.66 16.24
N TRP A 26 13.13 -3.35 16.11
CA TRP A 26 14.38 -2.62 16.34
C TRP A 26 14.90 -2.84 17.77
N ASN A 27 14.04 -2.60 18.75
CA ASN A 27 14.43 -2.72 20.16
C ASN A 27 14.74 -4.17 20.57
N TRP A 28 14.12 -5.16 19.93
CA TRP A 28 14.36 -6.57 20.23
C TRP A 28 15.60 -7.15 19.54
N PHE A 29 15.91 -6.72 18.33
CA PHE A 29 16.98 -7.28 17.53
C PHE A 29 18.13 -6.34 17.26
N ALA A 30 17.87 -5.12 16.81
CA ALA A 30 18.95 -4.19 16.46
C ALA A 30 19.73 -3.69 17.70
N VAL A 31 19.03 -3.41 18.77
CA VAL A 31 19.67 -2.94 20.02
C VAL A 31 20.65 -3.97 20.59
N PRO A 32 20.28 -5.25 20.79
CA PRO A 32 21.22 -6.23 21.31
C PRO A 32 22.28 -6.68 20.28
N ALA A 33 21.94 -6.75 19.00
CA ALA A 33 22.86 -7.24 17.96
C ALA A 33 23.92 -6.22 17.56
N LEU A 34 23.52 -4.94 17.46
CA LEU A 34 24.40 -3.85 16.99
C LEU A 34 24.87 -2.92 18.11
N GLN A 35 24.45 -3.16 19.35
CA GLN A 35 24.72 -2.31 20.51
C GLN A 35 24.35 -0.82 20.29
N VAL A 36 23.31 -0.60 19.49
CA VAL A 36 22.78 0.74 19.21
C VAL A 36 21.77 1.16 20.28
N PRO A 37 21.55 2.47 20.49
CA PRO A 37 20.58 2.95 21.47
C PRO A 37 19.16 2.57 21.09
N ARG A 38 18.30 2.44 22.09
CA ARG A 38 16.86 2.26 21.91
C ARG A 38 16.27 3.48 21.19
N ILE A 39 15.41 3.23 20.23
CA ILE A 39 14.75 4.28 19.46
C ILE A 39 13.35 4.53 20.04
N SER A 40 13.01 5.80 20.22
CA SER A 40 11.67 6.21 20.61
C SER A 40 10.69 6.06 19.44
N TYR A 41 9.39 5.93 19.76
CA TYR A 41 8.35 5.80 18.75
C TYR A 41 8.35 6.95 17.73
N TRP A 42 8.50 8.18 18.19
CA TRP A 42 8.51 9.37 17.33
C TRP A 42 9.72 9.43 16.40
N LEU A 43 10.88 8.99 16.89
CA LEU A 43 12.07 8.91 16.06
C LEU A 43 11.92 7.80 15.00
N MET A 44 11.36 6.65 15.37
CA MET A 44 11.06 5.58 14.41
C MET A 44 10.00 6.02 13.38
N PHE A 45 9.00 6.77 13.79
CA PHE A 45 8.00 7.35 12.88
C PHE A 45 8.64 8.31 11.88
N GLY A 46 9.52 9.20 12.35
CA GLY A 46 10.29 10.11 11.49
C GLY A 46 11.20 9.35 10.51
N LEU A 47 11.91 8.33 11.00
CA LEU A 47 12.78 7.49 10.17
C LEU A 47 11.99 6.71 9.11
N ASN A 48 10.83 6.15 9.47
CA ASN A 48 9.96 5.46 8.53
C ASN A 48 9.44 6.40 7.44
N ASN A 49 9.07 7.63 7.80
CA ASN A 49 8.69 8.65 6.82
C ASN A 49 9.85 9.06 5.92
N LEU A 50 11.06 9.22 6.47
CA LEU A 50 12.25 9.53 5.69
C LEU A 50 12.57 8.42 4.68
N ILE A 51 12.53 7.17 5.12
CA ILE A 51 12.72 6.00 4.25
C ILE A 51 11.65 5.97 3.16
N SER A 52 10.38 6.19 3.51
CA SER A 52 9.30 6.27 2.54
C SER A 52 9.55 7.34 1.48
N LEU A 53 9.98 8.53 1.86
CA LEU A 53 10.34 9.61 0.93
C LEU A 53 11.52 9.26 0.03
N LEU A 54 12.50 8.51 0.55
CA LEU A 54 13.64 8.06 -0.25
C LEU A 54 13.25 6.96 -1.25
N PHE A 55 12.33 6.06 -0.86
CA PHE A 55 11.82 5.00 -1.71
C PHE A 55 10.72 5.46 -2.66
N GLU A 56 9.94 6.47 -2.30
CA GLU A 56 8.94 7.10 -3.19
C GLU A 56 9.58 7.65 -4.47
N ARG A 57 10.85 8.01 -4.42
CA ARG A 57 11.64 8.37 -5.61
C ARG A 57 11.88 7.19 -6.57
N SER A 58 11.69 5.95 -6.13
CA SER A 58 11.72 4.78 -6.99
C SER A 58 10.34 4.47 -7.62
N GLU A 59 9.29 5.17 -7.22
CA GLU A 59 7.93 5.07 -7.77
C GLU A 59 7.76 5.72 -9.14
N ALA A 60 8.81 6.33 -9.70
CA ALA A 60 8.85 6.62 -11.14
C ALA A 60 8.52 5.37 -11.99
N SER A 61 8.72 4.17 -11.42
CA SER A 61 8.31 2.90 -12.03
C SER A 61 6.79 2.64 -11.92
N GLU A 62 6.11 3.17 -10.89
CA GLU A 62 4.65 3.04 -10.77
C GLU A 62 3.92 4.03 -11.68
N GLU A 63 4.44 5.23 -11.81
CA GLU A 63 3.93 6.22 -12.76
C GLU A 63 4.03 5.70 -14.20
N ILE A 64 5.11 4.99 -14.54
CA ILE A 64 5.26 4.30 -15.83
C ILE A 64 4.23 3.17 -15.95
N ARG A 65 3.97 2.38 -14.90
CA ARG A 65 2.95 1.33 -14.88
C ARG A 65 1.54 1.90 -15.02
N GLU A 66 1.27 3.01 -14.36
CA GLU A 66 -0.02 3.69 -14.42
C GLU A 66 -0.26 4.30 -15.81
N ASN A 67 0.78 4.88 -16.42
CA ASN A 67 0.75 5.36 -17.80
C ASN A 67 0.54 4.23 -18.80
N VAL A 68 1.16 3.07 -18.60
CA VAL A 68 0.96 1.88 -19.45
C VAL A 68 -0.47 1.35 -19.28
N ARG A 69 -0.98 1.29 -18.07
CA ARG A 69 -2.36 0.86 -17.80
C ARG A 69 -3.39 1.82 -18.40
N ASN A 70 -3.16 3.13 -18.29
CA ASN A 70 -4.01 4.14 -18.91
C ASN A 70 -3.97 4.06 -20.44
N LYS A 71 -2.80 3.81 -21.04
CA LYS A 71 -2.68 3.58 -22.49
C LYS A 71 -3.40 2.30 -22.93
N GLN A 72 -3.30 1.21 -22.18
CA GLN A 72 -4.05 -0.01 -22.45
C GLN A 72 -5.55 0.22 -22.36
N TRP A 73 -6.00 1.01 -21.39
CA TRP A 73 -7.41 1.36 -21.24
C TRP A 73 -7.91 2.19 -22.45
N VAL A 74 -7.14 3.19 -22.89
CA VAL A 74 -7.47 4.01 -24.07
C VAL A 74 -7.51 3.17 -25.34
N ILE A 75 -6.58 2.24 -25.51
CA ILE A 75 -6.55 1.31 -26.66
C ILE A 75 -7.76 0.37 -26.62
N SER A 76 -8.09 -0.18 -25.46
CA SER A 76 -9.26 -1.05 -25.27
C SER A 76 -10.56 -0.31 -25.58
N MET A 77 -10.67 0.96 -25.18
CA MET A 77 -11.82 1.81 -25.50
C MET A 77 -11.91 2.16 -26.96
N ALA A 78 -10.79 2.39 -27.65
CA ALA A 78 -10.77 2.65 -29.09
C ALA A 78 -11.20 1.41 -29.87
N VAL A 79 -10.75 0.21 -29.47
CA VAL A 79 -11.15 -1.06 -30.10
C VAL A 79 -12.65 -1.36 -29.85
N LEU A 80 -13.14 -1.15 -28.64
CA LEU A 80 -14.56 -1.33 -28.30
C LEU A 80 -15.43 -0.31 -29.04
N GLY A 81 -14.98 0.94 -29.18
CA GLY A 81 -15.68 1.97 -29.94
C GLY A 81 -15.80 1.64 -31.43
N ALA A 82 -14.84 0.90 -31.99
CA ALA A 82 -14.90 0.43 -33.37
C ALA A 82 -15.80 -0.80 -33.57
N CYS A 83 -16.02 -1.62 -32.53
CA CYS A 83 -16.77 -2.87 -32.59
C CYS A 83 -18.21 -2.78 -32.06
N VAL A 84 -18.54 -1.74 -31.28
CA VAL A 84 -19.86 -1.59 -30.63
C VAL A 84 -20.67 -0.51 -31.35
N PRO A 85 -21.96 -0.75 -31.66
CA PRO A 85 -22.86 0.27 -32.21
C PRO A 85 -22.99 1.48 -31.29
N ASP A 86 -23.09 2.67 -31.87
CA ASP A 86 -23.14 3.95 -31.13
C ASP A 86 -24.22 4.01 -30.04
N GLU A 87 -25.34 3.31 -30.25
CA GLU A 87 -26.44 3.26 -29.29
C GLU A 87 -26.08 2.53 -27.97
N LYS A 88 -25.12 1.62 -27.99
CA LYS A 88 -24.68 0.84 -26.83
C LYS A 88 -23.37 1.32 -26.20
N GLN A 89 -22.69 2.26 -26.85
CA GLN A 89 -21.38 2.75 -26.38
C GLN A 89 -21.47 3.39 -24.98
N SER A 90 -22.53 4.13 -24.69
CA SER A 90 -22.70 4.79 -23.38
C SER A 90 -22.93 3.78 -22.25
N GLU A 91 -23.63 2.68 -22.52
CA GLU A 91 -23.91 1.62 -21.56
C GLU A 91 -22.64 0.82 -21.25
N VAL A 92 -21.90 0.42 -22.30
CA VAL A 92 -20.62 -0.28 -22.18
C VAL A 92 -19.56 0.57 -21.47
N GLN A 93 -19.50 1.88 -21.76
CA GLN A 93 -18.60 2.79 -21.07
C GLN A 93 -18.92 2.90 -19.57
N LYS A 94 -20.19 2.91 -19.21
CA LYS A 94 -20.63 2.98 -17.81
C LYS A 94 -20.26 1.71 -17.06
N ASP A 95 -20.47 0.54 -17.68
CA ASP A 95 -20.13 -0.75 -17.09
C ASP A 95 -18.61 -0.91 -16.92
N ILE A 96 -17.80 -0.53 -17.90
CA ILE A 96 -16.35 -0.58 -17.81
C ILE A 96 -15.85 0.36 -16.71
N LYS A 97 -16.40 1.55 -16.59
CA LYS A 97 -16.03 2.51 -15.54
C LYS A 97 -16.36 1.95 -14.15
N GLN A 98 -17.50 1.33 -13.99
CA GLN A 98 -17.92 0.70 -12.75
C GLN A 98 -17.01 -0.48 -12.39
N TYR A 99 -16.67 -1.35 -13.34
CA TYR A 99 -15.72 -2.46 -13.15
C TYR A 99 -14.32 -1.97 -12.78
N THR A 100 -13.86 -0.86 -13.36
CA THR A 100 -12.55 -0.27 -13.06
C THR A 100 -12.53 0.32 -11.65
N ASP A 101 -13.57 1.02 -11.24
CA ASP A 101 -13.69 1.60 -9.89
C ASP A 101 -13.77 0.50 -8.83
N ASP A 102 -14.56 -0.53 -9.04
CA ASP A 102 -14.67 -1.67 -8.11
C ASP A 102 -13.35 -2.45 -8.01
N GLY A 103 -12.63 -2.59 -9.12
CA GLY A 103 -11.30 -3.23 -9.14
C GLY A 103 -10.24 -2.45 -8.36
N ILE A 104 -10.24 -1.13 -8.44
CA ILE A 104 -9.32 -0.26 -7.67
C ILE A 104 -9.59 -0.40 -6.17
N TRP A 105 -10.85 -0.38 -5.75
CA TRP A 105 -11.23 -0.54 -4.35
C TRP A 105 -10.86 -1.91 -3.81
N GLY A 106 -11.09 -2.97 -4.57
CA GLY A 106 -10.68 -4.33 -4.23
C GLY A 106 -9.16 -4.41 -4.01
N THR A 107 -8.38 -3.80 -4.89
CA THR A 107 -6.91 -3.77 -4.79
C THR A 107 -6.44 -3.01 -3.56
N VAL A 108 -7.02 -1.84 -3.26
CA VAL A 108 -6.66 -1.04 -2.07
C VAL A 108 -6.96 -1.82 -0.79
N VAL A 109 -8.15 -2.39 -0.67
CA VAL A 109 -8.56 -3.18 0.50
C VAL A 109 -7.66 -4.40 0.67
N THR A 110 -7.38 -5.14 -0.40
CA THR A 110 -6.49 -6.31 -0.36
C THR A 110 -5.06 -5.93 0.05
N THR A 111 -4.55 -4.80 -0.44
CA THR A 111 -3.22 -4.31 -0.07
C THR A 111 -3.13 -3.96 1.41
N ILE A 112 -4.15 -3.28 1.95
CA ILE A 112 -4.22 -2.94 3.37
C ILE A 112 -4.27 -4.20 4.24
N PHE A 113 -5.13 -5.16 3.91
CA PHE A 113 -5.22 -6.43 4.64
C PHE A 113 -3.91 -7.21 4.59
N ARG A 114 -3.27 -7.28 3.42
CA ARG A 114 -1.97 -7.95 3.26
C ARG A 114 -0.91 -7.28 4.14
N GLN A 115 -0.86 -5.96 4.18
CA GLN A 115 0.11 -5.22 4.97
C GLN A 115 -0.10 -5.41 6.47
N LEU A 116 -1.35 -5.40 6.94
CA LEU A 116 -1.71 -5.72 8.31
C LEU A 116 -1.31 -7.15 8.68
N ALA A 117 -1.60 -8.12 7.82
CA ALA A 117 -1.25 -9.53 8.04
C ALA A 117 0.27 -9.72 8.14
N VAL A 118 1.04 -9.16 7.20
CA VAL A 118 2.51 -9.22 7.21
C VAL A 118 3.10 -8.59 8.47
N ASN A 119 2.63 -7.42 8.86
CA ASN A 119 3.08 -6.75 10.07
C ASN A 119 2.75 -7.55 11.34
N THR A 120 1.57 -8.17 11.41
CA THR A 120 1.16 -9.00 12.54
C THR A 120 2.00 -10.27 12.63
N ILE A 121 2.26 -10.93 11.50
CA ILE A 121 3.13 -12.11 11.42
C ILE A 121 4.55 -11.73 11.84
N ALA A 122 5.10 -10.63 11.33
CA ALA A 122 6.44 -10.16 11.68
C ALA A 122 6.57 -9.86 13.18
N LEU A 123 5.55 -9.25 13.77
CA LEU A 123 5.51 -8.98 15.20
C LEU A 123 5.45 -10.28 16.02
N GLY A 124 4.60 -11.23 15.62
CA GLY A 124 4.44 -12.53 16.30
C GLY A 124 5.72 -13.38 16.23
N VAL A 125 6.34 -13.46 15.07
CA VAL A 125 7.64 -14.16 14.88
C VAL A 125 8.74 -13.46 15.67
N GLY A 126 8.80 -12.12 15.61
CA GLY A 126 9.77 -11.34 16.37
C GLY A 126 9.63 -11.55 17.88
N TRP A 127 8.40 -11.55 18.38
CA TRP A 127 8.12 -11.83 19.80
C TRP A 127 8.54 -13.24 20.20
N ALA A 128 8.21 -14.26 19.40
CA ALA A 128 8.59 -15.64 19.65
C ALA A 128 10.11 -15.83 19.68
N ILE A 129 10.83 -15.22 18.75
CA ILE A 129 12.30 -15.27 18.73
C ILE A 129 12.89 -14.53 19.92
N HIS A 130 12.36 -13.33 20.24
CA HIS A 130 12.82 -12.55 21.39
C HIS A 130 12.66 -13.33 22.70
N THR A 131 11.51 -13.99 22.91
CA THR A 131 11.29 -14.83 24.11
C THR A 131 12.13 -16.09 24.13
N ALA A 132 12.56 -16.61 22.99
CA ALA A 132 13.44 -17.76 22.90
C ALA A 132 14.92 -17.42 23.16
N LEU A 133 15.31 -16.17 22.93
CA LEU A 133 16.69 -15.70 23.12
C LEU A 133 16.93 -15.04 24.50
N THR A 134 15.88 -14.71 25.22
CA THR A 134 15.93 -14.17 26.58
C THR A 134 15.51 -15.21 27.60
#